data_52ed71efb57b67e2048712bca15c9cde
#
_entry.id   52ed71efb57b67e2048712bca15c9cde
#
_cell.length_a   1.000
_cell.length_b   1.000
_cell.length_c   1.000
_cell.angle_alpha   90.00
_cell.angle_beta   90.00
_cell.angle_gamma   90.00
#
_symmetry.space_group_name_H-M   'P 1'
#
loop_
_entity.id
_entity.type
_entity.pdbx_description
1 polymer ?
#
loop_
_entity_poly.entity_id
_entity_poly.type
_entity_poly.pdbx_seq_one_letter_code
_entity_poly.pdbx_strand_id
1 'polypeptide(L)'
;MPTNVIEFTKLEKAGESPLDFLAPKIGTVYVVAITRDGCPACKRQKPKLDGLATSLEAKHGDRVVFTRIHVNYSPDSQQESLRSKDLLRHYFYPTNLILIRSKDRGAIEYYRNAGPDMRELLKNIEKAVEVAEFFEKGS
;
A
#
# COMPACT_ATOMS: atom_id res chain seq x y z
N MET A 1 6.85 -14.64 -2.96
CA MET A 1 7.34 -13.26 -2.84
C MET A 1 6.41 -12.47 -1.95
N PRO A 2 6.93 -11.79 -0.97
CA PRO A 2 6.07 -11.07 -0.05
C PRO A 2 5.46 -9.79 -0.62
N THR A 3 6.00 -9.25 -1.73
CA THR A 3 5.49 -7.99 -2.29
C THR A 3 5.02 -8.18 -3.72
N ASN A 4 3.75 -7.85 -3.96
CA ASN A 4 3.18 -7.82 -5.31
C ASN A 4 3.50 -6.46 -5.95
N VAL A 5 3.69 -6.45 -7.26
CA VAL A 5 3.92 -5.21 -8.00
C VAL A 5 2.76 -4.97 -8.95
N ILE A 6 2.18 -3.78 -8.89
CA ILE A 6 1.09 -3.38 -9.78
C ILE A 6 1.51 -2.11 -10.51
N GLU A 7 1.33 -2.09 -11.83
CA GLU A 7 1.54 -0.87 -12.60
C GLU A 7 0.41 0.11 -12.33
N PHE A 8 0.75 1.38 -12.15
CA PHE A 8 -0.25 2.39 -11.88
C PHE A 8 -1.33 2.45 -12.96
N THR A 9 -0.95 2.26 -14.21
CA THR A 9 -1.91 2.30 -15.32
C THR A 9 -2.96 1.21 -15.22
N LYS A 10 -2.60 0.05 -14.66
CA LYS A 10 -3.54 -1.03 -14.42
C LYS A 10 -4.57 -0.62 -13.36
N LEU A 11 -4.10 0.03 -12.31
CA LEU A 11 -4.96 0.54 -11.25
C LEU A 11 -5.95 1.58 -11.79
N GLU A 12 -5.46 2.48 -12.65
CA GLU A 12 -6.32 3.49 -13.27
C GLU A 12 -7.48 2.88 -14.06
N LYS A 13 -7.23 1.73 -14.69
CA LYS A 13 -8.20 1.09 -15.59
C LYS A 13 -9.11 0.10 -14.87
N ALA A 14 -9.00 -0.04 -13.58
CA ALA A 14 -9.70 -1.08 -12.85
C ALA A 14 -11.23 -0.91 -12.83
N GLY A 15 -11.73 0.28 -13.11
CA GLY A 15 -13.19 0.51 -13.20
C GLY A 15 -13.89 0.55 -11.86
N GLU A 16 -13.15 0.55 -10.76
CA GLU A 16 -13.70 0.69 -9.42
C GLU A 16 -12.81 1.64 -8.62
N SER A 17 -13.21 1.95 -7.40
CA SER A 17 -12.39 2.76 -6.51
C SER A 17 -10.99 2.16 -6.38
N PRO A 18 -9.92 2.96 -6.49
CA PRO A 18 -8.55 2.45 -6.35
C PRO A 18 -8.34 1.71 -5.04
N LEU A 19 -8.87 2.22 -3.94
CA LEU A 19 -8.69 1.57 -2.65
C LEU A 19 -9.41 0.23 -2.58
N ASP A 20 -10.59 0.14 -3.17
CA ASP A 20 -11.33 -1.12 -3.23
C ASP A 20 -10.59 -2.17 -4.06
N PHE A 21 -9.99 -1.72 -5.17
CA PHE A 21 -9.18 -2.60 -6.00
C PHE A 21 -7.97 -3.13 -5.24
N LEU A 22 -7.32 -2.25 -4.46
CA LEU A 22 -6.12 -2.60 -3.72
C LEU A 22 -6.39 -3.42 -2.46
N ALA A 23 -7.58 -3.33 -1.91
CA ALA A 23 -7.94 -4.00 -0.65
C ALA A 23 -9.25 -4.76 -0.79
N PRO A 24 -9.25 -5.90 -1.50
CA PRO A 24 -10.50 -6.59 -1.84
C PRO A 24 -11.11 -7.44 -0.74
N LYS A 25 -10.33 -7.89 0.26
CA LYS A 25 -10.82 -8.86 1.25
C LYS A 25 -10.96 -8.29 2.65
N ILE A 26 -12.09 -8.55 3.28
CA ILE A 26 -12.26 -8.27 4.71
C ILE A 26 -11.34 -9.21 5.50
N GLY A 27 -10.73 -8.70 6.56
CA GLY A 27 -9.86 -9.49 7.41
C GLY A 27 -8.39 -9.44 7.02
N THR A 28 -8.07 -8.84 5.89
CA THR A 28 -6.70 -8.70 5.41
C THR A 28 -6.26 -7.24 5.51
N VAL A 29 -5.01 -7.04 5.90
CA VAL A 29 -4.38 -5.72 5.92
C VAL A 29 -3.53 -5.59 4.67
N TYR A 30 -3.71 -4.51 3.93
CA TYR A 30 -2.97 -4.26 2.69
C TYR A 30 -2.02 -3.10 2.90
N VAL A 31 -0.72 -3.38 2.77
CA VAL A 31 0.31 -2.36 2.87
C VAL A 31 0.75 -2.00 1.46
N VAL A 32 0.51 -0.76 1.06
CA VAL A 32 0.73 -0.33 -0.32
C VAL A 32 1.80 0.74 -0.35
N ALA A 33 2.88 0.50 -1.08
CA ALA A 33 3.94 1.49 -1.29
C ALA A 33 3.81 2.07 -2.68
N ILE A 34 3.63 3.39 -2.77
CA ILE A 34 3.55 4.09 -4.04
C ILE A 34 4.96 4.56 -4.39
N THR A 35 5.50 4.05 -5.49
CA THR A 35 6.87 4.31 -5.91
C THR A 35 6.93 4.75 -7.37
N ARG A 36 8.06 5.35 -7.77
CA ARG A 36 8.27 5.76 -9.15
C ARG A 36 9.70 5.48 -9.60
N ASP A 37 9.92 5.56 -10.90
CA ASP A 37 11.26 5.48 -11.46
C ASP A 37 12.14 6.63 -10.95
N GLY A 38 13.43 6.36 -10.81
CA GLY A 38 14.40 7.36 -10.46
C GLY A 38 14.21 7.99 -9.07
N CYS A 39 13.66 7.26 -8.14
CA CYS A 39 13.38 7.76 -6.79
C CYS A 39 14.38 7.16 -5.80
N PRO A 40 15.37 7.95 -5.33
CA PRO A 40 16.38 7.42 -4.40
C PRO A 40 15.78 6.92 -3.07
N ALA A 41 14.78 7.63 -2.55
CA ALA A 41 14.12 7.22 -1.30
C ALA A 41 13.37 5.90 -1.47
N CYS A 42 12.76 5.69 -2.65
CA CYS A 42 12.10 4.42 -2.97
C CYS A 42 13.09 3.27 -2.97
N LYS A 43 14.29 3.50 -3.54
CA LYS A 43 15.34 2.49 -3.57
C LYS A 43 15.84 2.15 -2.16
N ARG A 44 15.97 3.17 -1.30
CA ARG A 44 16.39 2.95 0.08
C ARG A 44 15.34 2.20 0.88
N GLN A 45 14.07 2.46 0.61
CA GLN A 45 12.98 1.81 1.31
C GLN A 45 12.80 0.34 0.93
N LYS A 46 13.08 -0.01 -0.32
CA LYS A 46 12.76 -1.34 -0.85
C LYS A 46 13.27 -2.48 0.02
N PRO A 47 14.58 -2.55 0.37
CA PRO A 47 15.04 -3.67 1.21
C PRO A 47 14.42 -3.66 2.60
N LYS A 48 14.15 -2.49 3.15
CA LYS A 48 13.50 -2.39 4.46
C LYS A 48 12.08 -2.90 4.43
N LEU A 49 11.35 -2.53 3.39
CA LEU A 49 9.97 -2.97 3.22
C LEU A 49 9.89 -4.46 2.93
N ASP A 50 10.81 -4.99 2.11
CA ASP A 50 10.85 -6.41 1.82
C ASP A 50 11.16 -7.22 3.09
N GLY A 51 12.06 -6.73 3.92
CA GLY A 51 12.37 -7.38 5.21
C GLY A 51 11.16 -7.37 6.14
N LEU A 52 10.46 -6.25 6.19
CA LEU A 52 9.25 -6.13 7.00
C LEU A 52 8.17 -7.09 6.49
N ALA A 53 8.00 -7.18 5.18
CA ALA A 53 7.02 -8.06 4.56
C ALA A 53 7.31 -9.53 4.90
N THR A 54 8.59 -9.93 4.85
CA THR A 54 8.99 -11.29 5.21
C THR A 54 8.67 -11.59 6.67
N SER A 55 8.99 -10.65 7.58
CA SER A 55 8.72 -10.83 9.01
C SER A 55 7.23 -10.94 9.30
N LEU A 56 6.42 -10.10 8.67
CA LEU A 56 4.98 -10.08 8.91
C LEU A 56 4.28 -11.27 8.28
N GLU A 57 4.78 -11.75 7.13
CA GLU A 57 4.26 -12.97 6.54
C GLU A 57 4.52 -14.18 7.47
N ALA A 58 5.69 -14.24 8.08
CA ALA A 58 6.01 -15.30 9.03
C ALA A 58 5.10 -15.24 10.26
N LYS A 59 4.73 -14.04 10.71
CA LYS A 59 3.94 -13.84 11.91
C LYS A 59 2.43 -13.97 11.66
N HIS A 60 1.95 -13.41 10.56
CA HIS A 60 0.52 -13.26 10.30
C HIS A 60 0.02 -14.03 9.06
N GLY A 61 0.92 -14.68 8.31
CA GLY A 61 0.54 -15.37 7.09
C GLY A 61 -0.01 -14.41 6.06
N ASP A 62 -1.06 -14.81 5.39
CA ASP A 62 -1.69 -13.98 4.35
C ASP A 62 -2.69 -12.97 4.88
N ARG A 63 -2.72 -12.77 6.19
CA ARG A 63 -3.51 -11.67 6.78
C ARG A 63 -2.90 -10.30 6.46
N VAL A 64 -1.62 -10.23 6.15
CA VAL A 64 -0.96 -8.99 5.75
C VAL A 64 -0.38 -9.19 4.35
N VAL A 65 -0.79 -8.34 3.42
CA VAL A 65 -0.37 -8.41 2.02
C VAL A 65 0.34 -7.11 1.66
N PHE A 66 1.52 -7.22 1.06
CA PHE A 66 2.30 -6.07 0.62
C PHE A 66 2.18 -5.90 -0.89
N THR A 67 1.92 -4.67 -1.31
CA THR A 67 1.79 -4.30 -2.72
C THR A 67 2.62 -3.07 -2.99
N ARG A 68 3.34 -3.05 -4.10
CA ARG A 68 4.05 -1.87 -4.56
C ARG A 68 3.42 -1.38 -5.85
N ILE A 69 3.02 -0.13 -5.88
CA ILE A 69 2.54 0.51 -7.09
C ILE A 69 3.72 1.14 -7.79
N HIS A 70 3.92 0.79 -9.05
CA HIS A 70 4.98 1.36 -9.87
C HIS A 70 4.41 2.44 -10.76
N VAL A 71 4.93 3.65 -10.64
CA VAL A 71 4.56 4.80 -11.46
C VAL A 71 5.71 5.08 -12.42
N ASN A 72 5.43 5.14 -13.71
CA ASN A 72 6.44 5.50 -14.69
C ASN A 72 6.72 7.00 -14.62
N TYR A 73 8.00 7.33 -14.60
CA TYR A 73 8.42 8.72 -14.43
C TYR A 73 9.76 8.98 -15.10
N SER A 74 9.86 10.12 -15.76
CA SER A 74 11.13 10.69 -16.19
C SER A 74 11.00 12.21 -16.17
N PRO A 75 12.11 12.96 -16.17
CA PRO A 75 12.02 14.42 -16.23
C PRO A 75 11.23 14.94 -17.42
N ASP A 76 11.22 14.17 -18.53
CA ASP A 76 10.51 14.56 -19.75
C ASP A 76 9.08 14.01 -19.80
N SER A 77 8.68 13.16 -18.87
CA SER A 77 7.36 12.54 -18.87
C SER A 77 6.87 12.36 -17.44
N GLN A 78 6.19 13.38 -16.94
CA GLN A 78 5.73 13.42 -15.55
C GLN A 78 4.22 13.22 -15.42
N GLN A 79 3.53 12.97 -16.52
CA GLN A 79 2.08 12.95 -16.54
C GLN A 79 1.50 11.81 -15.71
N GLU A 80 2.09 10.63 -15.80
CA GLU A 80 1.62 9.50 -15.00
C GLU A 80 1.79 9.78 -13.51
N SER A 81 2.90 10.42 -13.13
CA SER A 81 3.14 10.82 -11.74
C SER A 81 2.08 11.80 -11.25
N LEU A 82 1.72 12.77 -12.08
CA LEU A 82 0.68 13.73 -11.73
C LEU A 82 -0.67 13.04 -11.54
N ARG A 83 -0.99 12.10 -12.42
CA ARG A 83 -2.24 11.35 -12.29
C ARG A 83 -2.26 10.49 -11.04
N SER A 84 -1.12 9.89 -10.67
CA SER A 84 -1.01 9.12 -9.44
C SER A 84 -1.25 9.99 -8.22
N LYS A 85 -0.66 11.19 -8.21
CA LYS A 85 -0.85 12.12 -7.09
C LYS A 85 -2.30 12.55 -6.96
N ASP A 86 -2.97 12.75 -8.07
CA ASP A 86 -4.38 13.12 -8.06
C ASP A 86 -5.27 11.94 -7.64
N LEU A 87 -5.05 10.77 -8.21
CA LEU A 87 -5.90 9.60 -7.96
C LEU A 87 -5.74 9.07 -6.52
N LEU A 88 -4.51 8.98 -6.05
CA LEU A 88 -4.20 8.39 -4.76
C LEU A 88 -3.93 9.43 -3.67
N ARG A 89 -4.05 10.70 -4.00
CA ARG A 89 -3.95 11.82 -3.07
C ARG A 89 -2.65 11.82 -2.29
N HIS A 90 -1.52 11.82 -3.00
CA HIS A 90 -0.22 11.89 -2.34
C HIS A 90 0.67 12.94 -3.01
N TYR A 91 1.73 13.33 -2.32
CA TYR A 91 2.69 14.32 -2.82
C TYR A 91 4.10 13.77 -2.91
N PHE A 92 4.43 12.76 -2.11
CA PHE A 92 5.80 12.27 -1.95
C PHE A 92 5.95 10.85 -2.45
N TYR A 93 7.18 10.49 -2.83
CA TYR A 93 7.57 9.13 -3.14
C TYR A 93 8.73 8.72 -2.24
N PRO A 94 8.68 7.59 -1.56
CA PRO A 94 7.51 6.72 -1.51
C PRO A 94 6.45 7.23 -0.55
N THR A 95 5.19 6.91 -0.81
CA THR A 95 4.13 7.08 0.15
C THR A 95 3.59 5.70 0.47
N ASN A 96 3.47 5.38 1.74
CA ASN A 96 3.00 4.07 2.19
C ASN A 96 1.61 4.21 2.79
N LEU A 97 0.71 3.36 2.35
CA LEU A 97 -0.66 3.31 2.84
C LEU A 97 -0.91 1.99 3.54
N ILE A 98 -1.71 2.03 4.59
CA ILE A 98 -2.27 0.82 5.18
C ILE A 98 -3.76 0.86 4.91
N LEU A 99 -4.27 -0.15 4.19
CA LEU A 99 -5.67 -0.23 3.81
C LEU A 99 -6.32 -1.43 4.47
N ILE A 100 -7.57 -1.24 4.90
CA ILE A 100 -8.38 -2.31 5.49
C ILE A 100 -9.74 -2.27 4.81
N ARG A 101 -10.28 -3.43 4.45
CA ARG A 101 -11.62 -3.50 3.88
C ARG A 101 -12.65 -3.49 4.99
N SER A 102 -13.48 -2.46 5.03
CA SER A 102 -14.58 -2.41 5.99
C SER A 102 -15.71 -3.30 5.49
N LYS A 103 -16.62 -3.65 6.38
CA LYS A 103 -17.73 -4.51 6.03
C LYS A 103 -18.73 -3.83 5.09
N ASP A 104 -19.03 -2.57 5.33
CA ASP A 104 -20.12 -1.87 4.64
C ASP A 104 -19.70 -0.69 3.78
N ARG A 105 -18.48 -0.20 3.94
CA ARG A 105 -18.07 1.06 3.33
C ARG A 105 -16.91 0.94 2.34
N GLY A 106 -16.58 -0.28 1.95
CA GLY A 106 -15.44 -0.50 1.06
C GLY A 106 -14.12 -0.40 1.81
N ALA A 107 -13.05 -0.17 1.07
CA ALA A 107 -11.73 -0.04 1.66
C ALA A 107 -11.53 1.31 2.30
N ILE A 108 -10.87 1.31 3.45
CA ILE A 108 -10.53 2.54 4.17
C ILE A 108 -9.02 2.65 4.29
N GLU A 109 -8.54 3.88 4.27
CA GLU A 109 -7.14 4.16 4.52
C GLU A 109 -6.97 4.30 6.03
N TYR A 110 -6.35 3.31 6.65
CA TYR A 110 -6.16 3.28 8.08
C TYR A 110 -5.00 4.20 8.52
N TYR A 111 -3.94 4.26 7.69
CA TYR A 111 -2.74 5.00 8.04
C TYR A 111 -1.94 5.30 6.78
N ARG A 112 -1.20 6.40 6.78
CA ARG A 112 -0.20 6.65 5.74
C ARG A 112 1.01 7.34 6.32
N ASN A 113 2.16 7.09 5.69
CA ASN A 113 3.34 7.93 5.93
C ASN A 113 4.09 8.13 4.62
N ALA A 114 5.04 9.04 4.63
CA ALA A 114 5.91 9.30 3.49
C ALA A 114 7.34 9.06 3.94
N GLY A 115 8.12 8.36 3.09
CA GLY A 115 9.51 8.09 3.37
C GLY A 115 9.74 6.75 4.06
N PRO A 116 11.01 6.42 4.31
CA PRO A 116 11.40 5.07 4.70
C PRO A 116 11.40 4.78 6.20
N ASP A 117 10.58 5.45 7.00
CA ASP A 117 10.50 5.15 8.43
C ASP A 117 9.60 3.93 8.65
N MET A 118 10.25 2.80 8.93
CA MET A 118 9.54 1.53 9.06
C MET A 118 8.99 1.28 10.46
N ARG A 119 9.44 2.01 11.47
CA ARG A 119 8.98 1.75 12.84
C ARG A 119 7.52 2.16 13.04
N GLU A 120 7.17 3.35 12.61
CA GLU A 120 5.79 3.80 12.69
C GLU A 120 4.89 2.99 11.77
N LEU A 121 5.40 2.61 10.60
CA LEU A 121 4.64 1.76 9.69
C LEU A 121 4.33 0.40 10.34
N LEU A 122 5.36 -0.25 10.91
CA LEU A 122 5.16 -1.55 11.58
C LEU A 122 4.15 -1.45 12.71
N LYS A 123 4.29 -0.45 13.56
CA LYS A 123 3.38 -0.23 14.68
C LYS A 123 1.93 -0.13 14.21
N ASN A 124 1.71 0.60 13.14
CA ASN A 124 0.36 0.80 12.62
C ASN A 124 -0.16 -0.41 11.86
N ILE A 125 0.72 -1.20 11.23
CA ILE A 125 0.31 -2.47 10.63
C ILE A 125 -0.22 -3.40 11.71
N GLU A 126 0.47 -3.50 12.84
CA GLU A 126 0.03 -4.38 13.93
C GLU A 126 -1.32 -3.95 14.49
N LYS A 127 -1.55 -2.66 14.61
CA LYS A 127 -2.86 -2.14 15.03
C LYS A 127 -3.93 -2.45 13.99
N ALA A 128 -3.57 -2.30 12.71
CA ALA A 128 -4.50 -2.57 11.63
C ALA A 128 -4.93 -4.05 11.58
N VAL A 129 -4.02 -4.97 11.94
CA VAL A 129 -4.36 -6.38 12.03
C VAL A 129 -5.48 -6.60 13.03
N GLU A 130 -5.44 -5.95 14.18
CA GLU A 130 -6.50 -6.06 15.17
C GLU A 130 -7.84 -5.55 14.64
N VAL A 131 -7.83 -4.42 13.92
CA VAL A 131 -9.04 -3.86 13.32
C VAL A 131 -9.58 -4.79 12.23
N ALA A 132 -8.70 -5.34 11.41
CA ALA A 132 -9.12 -6.27 10.35
C ALA A 132 -9.77 -7.52 10.94
N GLU A 133 -9.21 -8.04 12.02
CA GLU A 133 -9.79 -9.20 12.72
C GLU A 133 -11.17 -8.87 13.27
N PHE A 134 -11.34 -7.68 13.81
CA PHE A 134 -12.64 -7.23 14.29
C PHE A 134 -13.68 -7.21 13.17
N PHE A 135 -13.31 -6.64 12.02
CA PHE A 135 -14.22 -6.59 10.88
C PHE A 135 -14.55 -8.00 10.36
N GLU A 136 -13.57 -8.88 10.35
CA GLU A 136 -13.78 -10.25 9.87
C GLU A 136 -14.76 -11.03 10.73
N LYS A 137 -14.71 -10.83 12.05
CA LYS A 137 -15.62 -11.51 12.96
C LYS A 137 -17.04 -11.01 12.87
N GLY A 138 -17.26 -9.93 12.17
CA GLY A 138 -18.59 -9.47 11.83
C GLY A 138 -19.43 -8.97 12.96
N SER A 139 -18.81 -8.59 14.01
CA SER A 139 -19.51 -8.13 15.20
C SER A 139 -20.48 -7.01 14.94
#